data_da86b4e4603fca69271fa23303a64e12
#
_entry.id   da86b4e4603fca69271fa23303a64e12
#
_cell.length_a   1.000
_cell.length_b   1.000
_cell.length_c   1.000
_cell.angle_alpha   90.00
_cell.angle_beta   90.00
_cell.angle_gamma   90.00
#
_symmetry.space_group_name_H-M   'P 1'
#
loop_
_entity.id
_entity.type
_entity.pdbx_description
1 polymer ?
#
loop_
_entity_poly.entity_id
_entity_poly.type
_entity_poly.pdbx_seq_one_letter_code
_entity_poly.pdbx_strand_id
1 'polypeptide(L)'
;TEVITNIAVAHLDNRHKGEAYFFFNSVKGITPVIKNLMKLRKATSKDIKVICADNEENRKVLSALGKDFIPDIPVYGIDEYGKPIVRNKQITFITKTCFEGVDFYSDYPVTYIVSDARNKHKHFVKTDIAVDIRQIAGRFRTGDPMARQEATLLWTGQYDGFDLPEDEFEKFVLAEIEKTETTIQMVKENKIIDSLSTAVKTSKYLTKRDGEIVLNKLAFSNIMSDYATQKEDFKIMIDDIGNSVNVLEEKLTKLYDVDSYEPPEMTLLDKGLLGKKLNFRQLAENYYEAKVRLKGCEDSSIDCTIEDINSFKATIETTESLCKRI
;
A
#
# COMPACT_ATOMS: atom_id res chain seq x y z
N THR A 1 -1.09 6.20 0.63
CA THR A 1 -0.95 6.23 2.11
C THR A 1 -2.31 6.37 2.78
N GLU A 2 -3.14 7.32 2.36
CA GLU A 2 -4.44 7.60 2.98
C GLU A 2 -5.39 6.39 2.94
N VAL A 3 -5.63 5.81 1.78
CA VAL A 3 -6.48 4.63 1.61
C VAL A 3 -6.03 3.49 2.53
N ILE A 4 -4.73 3.17 2.53
CA ILE A 4 -4.18 2.10 3.39
C ILE A 4 -4.38 2.44 4.87
N THR A 5 -4.21 3.72 5.26
CA THR A 5 -4.46 4.16 6.64
C THR A 5 -5.93 3.94 7.02
N ASN A 6 -6.88 4.30 6.15
CA ASN A 6 -8.31 4.16 6.42
C ASN A 6 -8.73 2.71 6.59
N ILE A 7 -8.23 1.84 5.72
CA ILE A 7 -8.48 0.41 5.81
C ILE A 7 -7.91 -0.15 7.13
N ALA A 8 -6.66 0.17 7.45
CA ALA A 8 -6.03 -0.30 8.67
C ALA A 8 -6.74 0.22 9.93
N VAL A 9 -7.20 1.48 9.92
CA VAL A 9 -8.04 2.04 11.00
C VAL A 9 -9.36 1.28 11.12
N ALA A 10 -10.00 0.92 10.01
CA ALA A 10 -11.25 0.14 10.06
C ALA A 10 -11.06 -1.24 10.70
N HIS A 11 -9.91 -1.88 10.47
CA HIS A 11 -9.54 -3.13 11.16
C HIS A 11 -9.27 -2.90 12.64
N LEU A 12 -8.47 -1.87 13.00
CA LEU A 12 -8.18 -1.55 14.40
C LEU A 12 -9.44 -1.20 15.20
N ASP A 13 -10.42 -0.59 14.55
CA ASP A 13 -11.73 -0.27 15.14
C ASP A 13 -12.73 -1.45 15.10
N ASN A 14 -12.31 -2.63 14.64
CA ASN A 14 -13.14 -3.82 14.42
C ASN A 14 -14.37 -3.59 13.49
N ARG A 15 -14.33 -2.52 12.67
CA ARG A 15 -15.35 -2.30 11.62
C ARG A 15 -15.16 -3.27 10.46
N HIS A 16 -13.95 -3.71 10.21
CA HIS A 16 -13.61 -4.83 9.34
C HIS A 16 -13.13 -6.00 10.19
N LYS A 17 -13.77 -7.15 10.03
CA LYS A 17 -13.38 -8.37 10.74
C LYS A 17 -12.12 -8.96 10.16
N GLY A 18 -11.36 -9.66 11.00
CA GLY A 18 -10.16 -10.39 10.59
C GLY A 18 -8.88 -9.57 10.68
N GLU A 19 -7.79 -10.25 10.42
CA GLU A 19 -6.43 -9.70 10.45
C GLU A 19 -6.07 -9.15 9.09
N ALA A 20 -5.63 -7.90 9.02
CA ALA A 20 -5.28 -7.25 7.75
C ALA A 20 -3.81 -7.52 7.37
N TYR A 21 -3.60 -8.08 6.21
CA TYR A 21 -2.29 -8.36 5.62
C TYR A 21 -2.08 -7.48 4.39
N PHE A 22 -1.15 -6.52 4.49
CA PHE A 22 -0.81 -5.62 3.40
C PHE A 22 0.49 -6.06 2.74
N PHE A 23 0.41 -6.60 1.54
CA PHE A 23 1.56 -6.89 0.69
C PHE A 23 1.99 -5.60 0.00
N PHE A 24 2.97 -4.92 0.60
CA PHE A 24 3.42 -3.60 0.19
C PHE A 24 4.95 -3.54 0.16
N ASN A 25 5.52 -3.63 -1.03
CA ASN A 25 6.97 -3.74 -1.21
C ASN A 25 7.72 -2.42 -0.98
N SER A 26 7.49 -1.75 0.14
CA SER A 26 8.23 -0.53 0.51
C SER A 26 8.16 -0.24 2.01
N VAL A 27 9.23 -0.51 2.76
CA VAL A 27 9.31 -0.12 4.16
C VAL A 27 9.16 1.40 4.33
N LYS A 28 9.77 2.19 3.43
CA LYS A 28 9.60 3.66 3.43
C LYS A 28 8.16 4.09 3.12
N GLY A 29 7.42 3.33 2.32
CA GLY A 29 5.99 3.56 2.05
C GLY A 29 5.08 3.14 3.21
N ILE A 30 5.45 2.10 3.93
CA ILE A 30 4.74 1.59 5.11
C ILE A 30 4.85 2.56 6.30
N THR A 31 6.03 3.14 6.51
CA THR A 31 6.31 4.02 7.66
C THR A 31 5.32 5.16 7.86
N PRO A 32 4.92 5.95 6.84
CA PRO A 32 3.90 6.99 7.00
C PRO A 32 2.53 6.44 7.41
N VAL A 33 2.17 5.24 6.94
CA VAL A 33 0.92 4.60 7.36
C VAL A 33 0.97 4.28 8.85
N ILE A 34 2.04 3.64 9.33
CA ILE A 34 2.22 3.33 10.75
C ILE A 34 2.18 4.60 11.60
N LYS A 35 2.88 5.67 11.20
CA LYS A 35 2.82 6.97 11.90
C LYS A 35 1.40 7.50 12.03
N ASN A 36 0.60 7.36 10.97
CA ASN A 36 -0.80 7.75 11.02
C ASN A 36 -1.60 6.89 12.01
N LEU A 37 -1.40 5.57 11.99
CA LEU A 37 -2.07 4.64 12.91
C LEU A 37 -1.70 4.92 14.38
N MET A 38 -0.42 5.18 14.66
CA MET A 38 0.03 5.61 15.99
C MET A 38 -0.65 6.91 16.43
N LYS A 39 -0.81 7.86 15.52
CA LYS A 39 -1.44 9.16 15.81
C LYS A 39 -2.95 9.04 15.99
N LEU A 40 -3.63 8.25 15.17
CA LEU A 40 -5.08 8.11 15.14
C LEU A 40 -5.62 7.16 16.22
N ARG A 41 -4.94 6.05 16.45
CA ARG A 41 -5.42 4.96 17.33
C ARG A 41 -4.43 4.58 18.42
N LYS A 42 -3.33 5.33 18.57
CA LYS A 42 -2.23 5.00 19.49
C LYS A 42 -1.69 3.57 19.27
N ALA A 43 -1.79 3.08 18.04
CA ALA A 43 -1.34 1.75 17.68
C ALA A 43 0.16 1.58 17.98
N THR A 44 0.54 0.40 18.40
CA THR A 44 1.90 0.05 18.84
C THR A 44 2.45 -1.13 18.05
N SER A 45 3.66 -1.53 18.36
CA SER A 45 4.24 -2.78 17.84
C SER A 45 3.47 -4.04 18.29
N LYS A 46 2.55 -3.94 19.24
CA LYS A 46 1.67 -5.05 19.63
C LYS A 46 0.54 -5.25 18.61
N ASP A 47 0.11 -4.16 17.99
CA ASP A 47 -0.99 -4.14 17.04
C ASP A 47 -0.51 -4.33 15.60
N ILE A 48 0.74 -3.91 15.33
CA ILE A 48 1.31 -3.84 13.99
C ILE A 48 2.57 -4.71 13.88
N LYS A 49 2.65 -5.48 12.80
CA LYS A 49 3.80 -6.29 12.41
C LYS A 49 4.35 -5.82 11.07
N VAL A 50 5.67 -5.78 10.90
CA VAL A 50 6.32 -5.45 9.63
C VAL A 50 7.30 -6.55 9.26
N ILE A 51 6.95 -7.32 8.23
CA ILE A 51 7.76 -8.42 7.71
C ILE A 51 8.57 -7.88 6.53
N CYS A 52 9.87 -7.75 6.71
CA CYS A 52 10.78 -7.24 5.69
C CYS A 52 12.19 -7.81 5.89
N ALA A 53 13.06 -7.60 4.91
CA ALA A 53 14.45 -7.98 5.03
C ALA A 53 15.10 -7.31 6.25
N ASP A 54 15.79 -8.10 7.05
CA ASP A 54 16.51 -7.62 8.23
C ASP A 54 17.88 -7.08 7.82
N ASN A 55 17.91 -5.80 7.46
CA ASN A 55 19.12 -5.05 7.10
C ASN A 55 19.18 -3.72 7.86
N GLU A 56 20.33 -3.10 7.84
CA GLU A 56 20.59 -1.86 8.58
C GLU A 56 19.65 -0.71 8.15
N GLU A 57 19.36 -0.58 6.85
CA GLU A 57 18.46 0.45 6.34
C GLU A 57 17.03 0.28 6.87
N ASN A 58 16.48 -0.93 6.81
CA ASN A 58 15.14 -1.22 7.30
C ASN A 58 15.06 -1.06 8.83
N ARG A 59 16.07 -1.54 9.56
CA ARG A 59 16.17 -1.34 11.02
C ARG A 59 16.17 0.14 11.37
N LYS A 60 16.95 0.96 10.68
CA LYS A 60 17.00 2.41 10.87
C LYS A 60 15.66 3.09 10.61
N VAL A 61 14.97 2.70 9.53
CA VAL A 61 13.66 3.26 9.18
C VAL A 61 12.60 2.88 10.21
N LEU A 62 12.57 1.63 10.65
CA LEU A 62 11.58 1.14 11.61
C LEU A 62 11.85 1.67 13.02
N SER A 63 13.10 1.73 13.47
CA SER A 63 13.45 2.27 14.81
C SER A 63 13.06 3.73 14.99
N ALA A 64 12.91 4.49 13.91
CA ALA A 64 12.39 5.86 13.93
C ALA A 64 10.88 5.93 14.31
N LEU A 65 10.17 4.80 14.30
CA LEU A 65 8.78 4.69 14.79
C LEU A 65 8.72 4.38 16.28
N GLY A 66 9.74 3.73 16.81
CA GLY A 66 9.86 3.30 18.22
C GLY A 66 10.80 2.11 18.34
N LYS A 67 11.36 1.91 19.54
CA LYS A 67 12.35 0.85 19.79
C LYS A 67 11.84 -0.57 19.51
N ASP A 68 10.53 -0.77 19.63
CA ASP A 68 9.89 -2.08 19.48
C ASP A 68 9.49 -2.37 18.02
N PHE A 69 9.66 -1.39 17.12
CA PHE A 69 9.47 -1.63 15.69
C PHE A 69 10.77 -2.12 15.06
N ILE A 70 10.83 -3.42 14.85
CA ILE A 70 11.96 -4.12 14.22
C ILE A 70 11.47 -4.90 12.99
N PRO A 71 12.35 -5.22 12.03
CA PRO A 71 12.03 -6.22 11.02
C PRO A 71 11.59 -7.51 11.66
N ASP A 72 10.43 -8.01 11.28
CA ASP A 72 9.88 -9.26 11.77
C ASP A 72 10.04 -10.36 10.71
N ILE A 73 10.01 -11.59 11.14
CA ILE A 73 10.02 -12.76 10.27
C ILE A 73 8.76 -13.59 10.54
N PRO A 74 8.20 -14.25 9.52
CA PRO A 74 7.03 -15.09 9.70
C PRO A 74 7.43 -16.44 10.33
N VAL A 75 7.97 -16.39 11.54
CA VAL A 75 8.29 -17.61 12.30
C VAL A 75 7.13 -17.93 13.22
N TYR A 76 6.60 -19.10 13.05
CA TYR A 76 5.56 -19.64 13.89
C TYR A 76 6.19 -20.74 14.79
N GLY A 77 5.95 -20.65 16.10
CA GLY A 77 6.24 -21.77 17.00
C GLY A 77 5.36 -22.97 16.63
N ILE A 78 5.77 -24.16 17.06
CA ILE A 78 5.00 -25.39 16.90
C ILE A 78 4.53 -25.81 18.29
N ASP A 79 3.25 -26.17 18.44
CA ASP A 79 2.69 -26.68 19.68
C ASP A 79 3.11 -28.16 19.91
N GLU A 80 2.70 -28.72 21.05
CA GLU A 80 2.97 -30.11 21.41
C GLU A 80 2.36 -31.14 20.45
N TYR A 81 1.41 -30.73 19.60
CA TYR A 81 0.77 -31.56 18.56
C TYR A 81 1.38 -31.34 17.18
N GLY A 82 2.45 -30.56 17.07
CA GLY A 82 3.09 -30.23 15.79
C GLY A 82 2.34 -29.21 14.93
N LYS A 83 1.38 -28.48 15.52
CA LYS A 83 0.63 -27.43 14.81
C LYS A 83 1.32 -26.07 15.02
N PRO A 84 1.30 -25.20 14.00
CA PRO A 84 1.87 -23.87 14.14
C PRO A 84 1.14 -23.06 15.19
N ILE A 85 1.89 -22.49 16.14
CA ILE A 85 1.39 -21.49 17.07
C ILE A 85 1.46 -20.14 16.36
N VAL A 86 0.31 -19.63 15.97
CA VAL A 86 0.22 -18.36 15.26
C VAL A 86 0.12 -17.21 16.26
N ARG A 87 1.07 -16.29 16.20
CA ARG A 87 0.99 -15.00 16.90
C ARG A 87 0.73 -13.90 15.88
N ASN A 88 -0.51 -13.80 15.47
CA ASN A 88 -0.92 -12.77 14.54
C ASN A 88 -1.08 -11.43 15.26
N LYS A 89 -0.91 -10.36 14.51
CA LYS A 89 -1.27 -9.01 14.92
C LYS A 89 -2.38 -8.53 14.02
N GLN A 90 -3.13 -7.58 14.50
CA GLN A 90 -4.30 -7.10 13.75
C GLN A 90 -3.92 -6.51 12.39
N ILE A 91 -2.74 -5.89 12.30
CA ILE A 91 -2.20 -5.34 11.05
C ILE A 91 -0.82 -5.92 10.78
N THR A 92 -0.63 -6.50 9.61
CA THR A 92 0.66 -7.01 9.15
C THR A 92 1.03 -6.41 7.79
N PHE A 93 2.17 -5.74 7.71
CA PHE A 93 2.77 -5.28 6.46
C PHE A 93 3.85 -6.25 6.02
N ILE A 94 3.87 -6.60 4.72
CA ILE A 94 4.75 -7.61 4.15
C ILE A 94 5.44 -7.02 2.92
N THR A 95 6.75 -7.11 2.86
CA THR A 95 7.52 -6.71 1.67
C THR A 95 7.81 -7.93 0.77
N LYS A 96 8.28 -7.68 -0.45
CA LYS A 96 8.51 -8.72 -1.47
C LYS A 96 9.42 -9.87 -1.01
N THR A 97 10.23 -9.66 0.02
CA THR A 97 11.06 -10.71 0.63
C THR A 97 10.25 -11.96 1.02
N CYS A 98 8.97 -11.79 1.31
CA CYS A 98 8.08 -12.86 1.78
C CYS A 98 6.85 -13.06 0.89
N PHE A 99 6.85 -12.56 -0.35
CA PHE A 99 5.79 -12.87 -1.31
C PHE A 99 5.90 -14.32 -1.78
N GLU A 100 7.09 -14.88 -1.74
CA GLU A 100 7.41 -16.23 -2.17
C GLU A 100 8.01 -17.03 -1.00
N GLY A 101 7.73 -18.33 -0.99
CA GLY A 101 8.40 -19.28 -0.10
C GLY A 101 8.02 -19.22 1.38
N VAL A 102 7.01 -18.44 1.77
CA VAL A 102 6.55 -18.32 3.15
C VAL A 102 5.08 -18.61 3.25
N ASP A 103 4.68 -19.41 4.21
CA ASP A 103 3.29 -19.65 4.56
C ASP A 103 2.87 -18.78 5.73
N PHE A 104 1.68 -18.19 5.63
CA PHE A 104 1.04 -17.44 6.70
C PHE A 104 -0.12 -18.23 7.26
N TYR A 105 -0.20 -18.30 8.57
CA TYR A 105 -1.30 -18.98 9.27
C TYR A 105 -2.21 -17.93 9.89
N SER A 106 -3.47 -17.95 9.54
CA SER A 106 -4.51 -17.07 10.09
C SER A 106 -5.86 -17.73 9.91
N ASP A 107 -6.74 -17.57 10.89
CA ASP A 107 -8.11 -18.08 10.78
C ASP A 107 -8.99 -17.16 9.91
N TYR A 108 -8.70 -15.87 9.94
CA TYR A 108 -9.48 -14.84 9.23
C TYR A 108 -8.58 -13.81 8.55
N PRO A 109 -7.74 -14.22 7.58
CA PRO A 109 -6.88 -13.26 6.87
C PRO A 109 -7.71 -12.42 5.91
N VAL A 110 -7.44 -11.12 5.88
CA VAL A 110 -7.93 -10.19 4.86
C VAL A 110 -6.73 -9.65 4.11
N THR A 111 -6.65 -9.96 2.82
CA THR A 111 -5.48 -9.71 2.00
C THR A 111 -5.63 -8.44 1.18
N TYR A 112 -4.67 -7.53 1.32
CA TYR A 112 -4.53 -6.30 0.54
C TYR A 112 -3.20 -6.31 -0.20
N ILE A 113 -3.24 -6.14 -1.51
CA ILE A 113 -2.05 -6.05 -2.36
C ILE A 113 -1.89 -4.60 -2.78
N VAL A 114 -0.72 -4.00 -2.49
CA VAL A 114 -0.48 -2.59 -2.76
C VAL A 114 0.51 -2.43 -3.90
N SER A 115 0.03 -1.85 -5.00
CA SER A 115 0.83 -1.49 -6.17
C SER A 115 0.82 0.03 -6.36
N ASP A 116 1.97 0.69 -6.22
CA ASP A 116 2.11 2.14 -6.38
C ASP A 116 3.14 2.46 -7.46
N ALA A 117 2.65 2.78 -8.65
CA ALA A 117 3.46 3.11 -9.82
C ALA A 117 3.84 4.60 -9.92
N ARG A 118 3.32 5.48 -9.06
CA ARG A 118 3.57 6.94 -9.12
C ARG A 118 5.01 7.33 -8.86
N ASN A 119 5.79 6.47 -8.23
CA ASN A 119 7.14 6.81 -7.85
C ASN A 119 8.13 6.34 -8.92
N LYS A 120 8.57 7.23 -9.80
CA LYS A 120 9.53 6.98 -10.89
C LYS A 120 10.81 6.26 -10.47
N HIS A 121 11.19 6.37 -9.20
CA HIS A 121 12.43 5.79 -8.68
C HIS A 121 12.24 4.47 -7.93
N LYS A 122 11.01 3.96 -7.86
CA LYS A 122 10.69 2.78 -7.05
C LYS A 122 9.90 1.74 -7.85
N HIS A 123 10.50 1.22 -8.90
CA HIS A 123 9.93 0.12 -9.70
C HIS A 123 9.55 -1.11 -8.88
N PHE A 124 10.23 -1.33 -7.74
CA PHE A 124 9.99 -2.43 -6.83
C PHE A 124 8.68 -2.32 -6.02
N VAL A 125 7.98 -1.18 -6.08
CA VAL A 125 6.66 -1.03 -5.45
C VAL A 125 5.55 -1.50 -6.39
N LYS A 126 5.83 -1.57 -7.70
CA LYS A 126 4.91 -2.17 -8.66
C LYS A 126 4.78 -3.67 -8.38
N THR A 127 3.56 -4.12 -8.26
CA THR A 127 3.23 -5.54 -8.11
C THR A 127 2.93 -6.11 -9.49
N ASP A 128 3.57 -7.22 -9.82
CA ASP A 128 3.29 -7.95 -11.04
C ASP A 128 1.98 -8.73 -10.86
N ILE A 129 0.96 -8.36 -11.66
CA ILE A 129 -0.37 -8.95 -11.55
C ILE A 129 -0.33 -10.44 -11.89
N ALA A 130 0.40 -10.82 -12.93
CA ALA A 130 0.44 -12.20 -13.39
C ALA A 130 1.18 -13.14 -12.44
N VAL A 131 2.21 -12.63 -11.76
CA VAL A 131 3.10 -13.45 -10.91
C VAL A 131 2.82 -13.22 -9.42
N ASP A 132 2.95 -11.97 -8.95
CA ASP A 132 2.91 -11.68 -7.51
C ASP A 132 1.53 -11.97 -6.90
N ILE A 133 0.43 -11.62 -7.59
CA ILE A 133 -0.93 -11.82 -7.05
C ILE A 133 -1.21 -13.29 -6.78
N ARG A 134 -0.85 -14.17 -7.70
CA ARG A 134 -1.04 -15.63 -7.53
C ARG A 134 -0.23 -16.18 -6.37
N GLN A 135 1.00 -15.71 -6.25
CA GLN A 135 1.88 -16.16 -5.19
C GLN A 135 1.36 -15.68 -3.83
N ILE A 136 0.90 -14.45 -3.74
CA ILE A 136 0.33 -13.88 -2.51
C ILE A 136 -0.94 -14.62 -2.11
N ALA A 137 -1.88 -14.82 -3.04
CA ALA A 137 -3.15 -15.50 -2.75
C ALA A 137 -2.94 -16.92 -2.22
N GLY A 138 -1.91 -17.61 -2.66
CA GLY A 138 -1.58 -18.97 -2.21
C GLY A 138 -0.84 -19.06 -0.87
N ARG A 139 -0.54 -17.93 -0.17
CA ARG A 139 0.32 -17.95 1.01
C ARG A 139 -0.40 -18.25 2.32
N PHE A 140 -1.71 -18.08 2.38
CA PHE A 140 -2.44 -18.31 3.62
C PHE A 140 -2.80 -19.77 3.81
N ARG A 141 -2.50 -20.28 5.00
CA ARG A 141 -2.92 -21.59 5.48
C ARG A 141 -4.03 -21.39 6.50
N THR A 142 -5.24 -21.41 6.03
CA THR A 142 -6.45 -21.25 6.84
C THR A 142 -7.41 -22.40 6.59
N GLY A 143 -8.30 -22.63 7.52
CA GLY A 143 -9.41 -23.60 7.37
C GLY A 143 -10.46 -23.15 6.38
N ASP A 144 -10.58 -21.84 6.13
CA ASP A 144 -11.53 -21.29 5.17
C ASP A 144 -10.92 -21.19 3.76
N PRO A 145 -11.43 -21.95 2.78
CA PRO A 145 -10.94 -21.89 1.41
C PRO A 145 -11.20 -20.53 0.74
N MET A 146 -12.25 -19.81 1.10
CA MET A 146 -12.58 -18.50 0.50
C MET A 146 -11.57 -17.44 0.92
N ALA A 147 -11.15 -17.44 2.19
CA ALA A 147 -10.14 -16.51 2.70
C ALA A 147 -8.76 -16.65 2.00
N ARG A 148 -8.51 -17.77 1.31
CA ARG A 148 -7.29 -17.97 0.50
C ARG A 148 -7.39 -17.40 -0.90
N GLN A 149 -8.60 -17.08 -1.36
CA GLN A 149 -8.88 -16.76 -2.75
C GLN A 149 -9.23 -15.28 -2.93
N GLU A 150 -9.59 -14.60 -1.85
CA GLU A 150 -9.95 -13.20 -1.91
C GLU A 150 -8.75 -12.31 -1.59
N ALA A 151 -8.46 -11.40 -2.50
CA ALA A 151 -7.46 -10.36 -2.28
C ALA A 151 -7.94 -9.04 -2.90
N THR A 152 -7.79 -7.95 -2.16
CA THR A 152 -8.10 -6.61 -2.64
C THR A 152 -6.85 -5.98 -3.22
N LEU A 153 -6.85 -5.63 -4.50
CA LEU A 153 -5.76 -4.89 -5.13
C LEU A 153 -5.96 -3.39 -4.96
N LEU A 154 -5.05 -2.77 -4.22
CA LEU A 154 -4.96 -1.33 -4.05
C LEU A 154 -3.88 -0.80 -4.97
N TRP A 155 -4.26 -0.18 -6.06
CA TRP A 155 -3.30 0.34 -7.01
C TRP A 155 -3.49 1.85 -7.22
N THR A 156 -2.42 2.53 -7.49
CA THR A 156 -2.48 3.93 -7.83
C THR A 156 -1.40 4.31 -8.82
N GLY A 157 -1.77 5.30 -9.61
CA GLY A 157 -0.86 6.03 -10.46
C GLY A 157 -0.38 5.21 -11.63
N GLN A 158 -0.23 5.92 -12.66
CA GLN A 158 0.46 5.49 -13.85
C GLN A 158 1.85 6.09 -13.81
N TYR A 159 2.82 5.46 -14.42
CA TYR A 159 4.07 6.14 -14.75
C TYR A 159 3.73 7.34 -15.62
N ASP A 160 4.53 8.40 -15.55
CA ASP A 160 4.38 9.51 -16.47
C ASP A 160 4.38 8.99 -17.92
N GLY A 161 3.36 9.36 -18.65
CA GLY A 161 3.16 8.95 -20.02
C GLY A 161 2.46 7.60 -20.23
N PHE A 162 2.22 6.78 -19.19
CA PHE A 162 1.55 5.49 -19.34
C PHE A 162 0.04 5.61 -19.59
N ASP A 163 -0.53 6.77 -19.39
CA ASP A 163 -1.88 7.17 -19.80
C ASP A 163 -1.97 7.54 -21.29
N LEU A 164 -0.82 7.81 -21.91
CA LEU A 164 -0.76 8.18 -23.32
C LEU A 164 -1.12 6.98 -24.24
N PRO A 165 -1.66 7.24 -25.43
CA PRO A 165 -1.69 6.29 -26.52
C PRO A 165 -0.28 5.79 -26.87
N GLU A 166 -0.20 4.62 -27.50
CA GLU A 166 1.08 3.96 -27.79
C GLU A 166 2.02 4.83 -28.62
N ASP A 167 1.51 5.48 -29.65
CA ASP A 167 2.28 6.36 -30.53
C ASP A 167 2.78 7.64 -29.82
N GLU A 168 2.03 8.16 -28.88
CA GLU A 168 2.44 9.28 -28.05
C GLU A 168 3.43 8.84 -26.98
N PHE A 169 3.27 7.65 -26.43
CA PHE A 169 4.20 7.08 -25.46
C PHE A 169 5.56 6.79 -26.11
N GLU A 170 5.59 6.28 -27.34
CA GLU A 170 6.86 6.13 -28.08
C GLU A 170 7.57 7.48 -28.27
N LYS A 171 6.87 8.52 -28.66
CA LYS A 171 7.43 9.87 -28.77
C LYS A 171 7.98 10.39 -27.45
N PHE A 172 7.25 10.14 -26.37
CA PHE A 172 7.70 10.47 -25.01
C PHE A 172 9.01 9.76 -24.66
N VAL A 173 9.12 8.46 -24.93
CA VAL A 173 10.34 7.67 -24.67
C VAL A 173 11.49 8.15 -25.54
N LEU A 174 11.25 8.43 -26.82
CA LEU A 174 12.29 8.96 -27.71
C LEU A 174 12.82 10.33 -27.24
N ALA A 175 11.94 11.21 -26.78
CA ALA A 175 12.34 12.50 -26.21
C ALA A 175 13.19 12.35 -24.94
N GLU A 176 12.90 11.38 -24.09
CA GLU A 176 13.71 11.09 -22.90
C GLU A 176 15.08 10.49 -23.28
N ILE A 177 15.17 9.70 -24.34
CA ILE A 177 16.43 9.20 -24.91
C ILE A 177 17.28 10.37 -25.39
N GLU A 178 16.75 11.24 -26.24
CA GLU A 178 17.44 12.39 -26.79
C GLU A 178 17.96 13.33 -25.70
N LYS A 179 17.12 13.62 -24.71
CA LYS A 179 17.49 14.40 -23.53
C LYS A 179 18.63 13.76 -22.73
N THR A 180 18.62 12.44 -22.61
CA THR A 180 19.65 11.70 -21.90
C THR A 180 20.97 11.71 -22.69
N GLU A 181 20.93 11.52 -24.01
CA GLU A 181 22.09 11.60 -24.88
C GLU A 181 22.72 12.99 -24.89
N THR A 182 21.88 14.04 -24.97
CA THR A 182 22.32 15.44 -24.83
C THR A 182 23.03 15.67 -23.51
N THR A 183 22.49 15.13 -22.41
CA THR A 183 23.12 15.22 -21.08
C THR A 183 24.48 14.52 -21.07
N ILE A 184 24.61 13.34 -21.67
CA ILE A 184 25.90 12.60 -21.76
C ILE A 184 26.91 13.43 -22.54
N GLN A 185 26.51 14.05 -23.65
CA GLN A 185 27.36 14.85 -24.46
C GLN A 185 27.85 16.11 -23.74
N MET A 186 26.96 16.88 -23.13
CA MET A 186 27.30 18.07 -22.33
C MET A 186 28.31 17.76 -21.24
N VAL A 187 28.20 16.61 -20.66
CA VAL A 187 29.10 16.19 -19.61
C VAL A 187 30.48 15.78 -20.13
N LYS A 188 30.51 15.07 -21.24
CA LYS A 188 31.80 14.73 -21.91
C LYS A 188 32.55 16.00 -22.30
N GLU A 189 31.85 17.00 -22.84
CA GLU A 189 32.44 18.27 -23.25
C GLU A 189 32.97 19.11 -22.07
N ASN A 190 32.27 19.12 -20.95
CA ASN A 190 32.62 19.96 -19.79
C ASN A 190 33.52 19.27 -18.76
N LYS A 191 33.97 18.03 -19.00
CA LYS A 191 34.87 17.24 -18.11
C LYS A 191 34.42 17.16 -16.64
N ILE A 192 33.11 17.27 -16.39
CA ILE A 192 32.55 17.24 -15.04
C ILE A 192 32.31 15.78 -14.61
N ILE A 193 33.41 15.07 -14.36
CA ILE A 193 33.37 13.62 -14.08
C ILE A 193 32.79 13.31 -12.68
N ASP A 194 33.00 14.16 -11.69
CA ASP A 194 32.61 13.89 -10.30
C ASP A 194 31.10 14.06 -10.05
N SER A 195 30.45 15.02 -10.69
CA SER A 195 29.00 15.18 -10.61
C SER A 195 28.23 14.04 -11.32
N LEU A 196 28.86 13.35 -12.23
CA LEU A 196 28.31 12.24 -12.99
C LEU A 196 28.31 10.93 -12.26
N SER A 197 29.26 10.69 -11.38
CA SER A 197 29.23 9.48 -10.54
C SER A 197 27.96 9.46 -9.68
N THR A 198 27.48 10.64 -9.27
CA THR A 198 26.22 10.81 -8.56
C THR A 198 25.01 10.73 -9.50
N ALA A 199 25.08 11.34 -10.69
CA ALA A 199 24.01 11.27 -11.68
C ALA A 199 23.78 9.83 -12.19
N VAL A 200 24.83 9.05 -12.41
CA VAL A 200 24.73 7.63 -12.79
C VAL A 200 24.09 6.81 -11.67
N LYS A 201 24.38 7.12 -10.40
CA LYS A 201 23.75 6.43 -9.26
C LYS A 201 22.26 6.77 -9.09
N THR A 202 21.83 7.90 -9.59
CA THR A 202 20.46 8.41 -9.42
C THR A 202 19.59 8.25 -10.65
N SER A 203 20.18 8.14 -11.85
CA SER A 203 19.43 8.00 -13.11
C SER A 203 19.42 6.54 -13.58
N LYS A 204 18.22 6.00 -13.77
CA LYS A 204 18.03 4.67 -14.38
C LYS A 204 18.43 4.60 -15.85
N TYR A 205 18.49 5.74 -16.51
CA TYR A 205 18.79 5.84 -17.96
C TYR A 205 20.27 5.92 -18.28
N LEU A 206 21.11 6.06 -17.28
CA LEU A 206 22.57 6.13 -17.42
C LEU A 206 23.20 4.86 -16.85
N THR A 207 24.23 4.37 -17.51
CA THR A 207 25.07 3.28 -17.01
C THR A 207 26.52 3.53 -17.32
N LYS A 208 27.42 2.83 -16.60
CA LYS A 208 28.85 2.91 -16.82
C LYS A 208 29.31 1.66 -17.56
N ARG A 209 29.94 1.85 -18.73
CA ARG A 209 30.51 0.78 -19.52
C ARG A 209 31.94 1.16 -19.91
N ASP A 210 32.91 0.29 -19.63
CA ASP A 210 34.34 0.49 -19.94
C ASP A 210 34.90 1.83 -19.43
N GLY A 211 34.39 2.29 -18.28
CA GLY A 211 34.79 3.56 -17.68
C GLY A 211 34.03 4.78 -18.20
N GLU A 212 33.30 4.67 -19.28
CA GLU A 212 32.51 5.73 -19.87
C GLU A 212 31.04 5.66 -19.41
N ILE A 213 30.39 6.84 -19.37
CA ILE A 213 28.96 6.95 -19.13
C ILE A 213 28.25 6.89 -20.46
N VAL A 214 27.33 5.94 -20.55
CA VAL A 214 26.57 5.64 -21.75
C VAL A 214 25.08 5.51 -21.43
N LEU A 215 24.26 5.63 -22.47
CA LEU A 215 22.84 5.39 -22.37
C LEU A 215 22.54 3.94 -21.97
N ASN A 216 21.68 3.76 -20.99
CA ASN A 216 21.21 2.44 -20.58
C ASN A 216 20.02 2.01 -21.47
N LYS A 217 20.36 1.43 -22.64
CA LYS A 217 19.34 0.95 -23.60
C LYS A 217 18.38 -0.08 -23.00
N LEU A 218 18.86 -0.92 -22.07
CA LEU A 218 18.05 -1.91 -21.39
C LEU A 218 16.93 -1.26 -20.53
N ALA A 219 17.25 -0.11 -19.90
CA ALA A 219 16.24 0.59 -19.11
C ALA A 219 15.09 1.12 -19.98
N PHE A 220 15.38 1.57 -21.19
CA PHE A 220 14.33 2.00 -22.13
C PHE A 220 13.54 0.82 -22.69
N SER A 221 14.21 -0.29 -23.02
CA SER A 221 13.53 -1.52 -23.41
C SER A 221 12.57 -2.02 -22.32
N ASN A 222 13.01 -1.98 -21.05
CA ASN A 222 12.18 -2.36 -19.92
C ASN A 222 10.98 -1.43 -19.75
N ILE A 223 11.13 -0.11 -19.98
CA ILE A 223 10.01 0.83 -19.90
C ILE A 223 8.97 0.55 -20.99
N MET A 224 9.39 0.26 -22.21
CA MET A 224 8.49 -0.12 -23.29
C MET A 224 7.76 -1.43 -22.98
N SER A 225 8.48 -2.42 -22.48
CA SER A 225 7.89 -3.68 -22.01
C SER A 225 6.91 -3.47 -20.86
N ASP A 226 7.28 -2.63 -19.87
CA ASP A 226 6.42 -2.29 -18.74
C ASP A 226 5.15 -1.56 -19.18
N TYR A 227 5.25 -0.67 -20.18
CA TYR A 227 4.09 0.00 -20.75
C TYR A 227 3.15 -1.00 -21.44
N ALA A 228 3.68 -1.87 -22.30
CA ALA A 228 2.89 -2.87 -23.00
C ALA A 228 2.19 -3.82 -22.00
N THR A 229 2.94 -4.35 -21.05
CA THR A 229 2.40 -5.23 -20.00
C THR A 229 1.33 -4.53 -19.15
N GLN A 230 1.56 -3.28 -18.79
CA GLN A 230 0.59 -2.54 -17.98
C GLN A 230 -0.68 -2.18 -18.76
N LYS A 231 -0.58 -1.90 -20.06
CA LYS A 231 -1.76 -1.70 -20.92
C LYS A 231 -2.57 -2.98 -21.05
N GLU A 232 -1.91 -4.10 -21.20
CA GLU A 232 -2.55 -5.40 -21.26
C GLU A 232 -3.16 -5.79 -19.90
N ASP A 233 -2.42 -5.67 -18.82
CA ASP A 233 -2.90 -5.88 -17.45
C ASP A 233 -4.09 -4.97 -17.14
N PHE A 234 -4.08 -3.70 -17.58
CA PHE A 234 -5.18 -2.77 -17.40
C PHE A 234 -6.41 -3.14 -18.22
N LYS A 235 -6.21 -3.52 -19.46
CA LYS A 235 -7.28 -4.01 -20.34
C LYS A 235 -7.91 -5.25 -19.73
N ILE A 236 -7.10 -6.16 -19.27
CA ILE A 236 -7.45 -7.35 -18.55
C ILE A 236 -8.25 -7.04 -17.28
N MET A 237 -7.82 -6.08 -16.46
CA MET A 237 -8.52 -5.66 -15.24
C MET A 237 -9.85 -4.95 -15.52
N ILE A 238 -9.95 -4.20 -16.61
CA ILE A 238 -11.14 -3.40 -16.90
C ILE A 238 -12.15 -4.18 -17.75
N ASP A 239 -11.67 -4.88 -18.78
CA ASP A 239 -12.56 -5.51 -19.76
C ASP A 239 -12.98 -6.93 -19.34
N ASP A 240 -12.09 -7.72 -18.76
CA ASP A 240 -12.40 -9.09 -18.33
C ASP A 240 -11.24 -9.77 -17.58
N ILE A 241 -11.07 -9.46 -16.30
CA ILE A 241 -10.10 -10.17 -15.46
C ILE A 241 -10.38 -11.67 -15.48
N GLY A 242 -11.63 -12.06 -15.57
CA GLY A 242 -12.03 -13.43 -15.80
C GLY A 242 -11.30 -14.02 -17.00
N ASN A 243 -11.29 -13.39 -18.16
CA ASN A 243 -10.76 -13.95 -19.41
C ASN A 243 -9.25 -14.03 -19.48
N SER A 244 -8.52 -13.12 -18.92
CA SER A 244 -7.05 -13.14 -19.01
C SER A 244 -6.36 -14.05 -18.01
N VAL A 245 -6.97 -14.26 -16.88
CA VAL A 245 -6.58 -15.33 -15.98
C VAL A 245 -6.99 -16.69 -16.58
N ASN A 246 -7.99 -16.71 -17.45
CA ASN A 246 -8.49 -17.88 -18.18
C ASN A 246 -7.56 -18.45 -19.22
N VAL A 247 -6.65 -17.67 -19.75
CA VAL A 247 -5.61 -18.18 -20.64
C VAL A 247 -4.75 -19.25 -19.94
N LEU A 248 -4.89 -19.39 -18.64
CA LEU A 248 -4.10 -20.35 -17.87
C LEU A 248 -4.86 -21.60 -17.41
N GLU A 249 -6.16 -21.51 -17.18
CA GLU A 249 -7.01 -22.70 -16.92
C GLU A 249 -8.50 -22.33 -16.93
N GLU A 250 -9.29 -22.91 -17.81
CA GLU A 250 -10.76 -22.79 -17.86
C GLU A 250 -11.46 -23.08 -16.51
N LYS A 251 -10.79 -23.76 -15.60
CA LYS A 251 -11.31 -24.11 -14.27
C LYS A 251 -11.15 -23.00 -13.23
N LEU A 252 -10.27 -22.05 -13.43
CA LEU A 252 -10.04 -20.92 -12.51
C LEU A 252 -10.95 -19.73 -12.81
N THR A 253 -11.59 -19.72 -13.96
CA THR A 253 -12.48 -18.65 -14.46
C THR A 253 -13.63 -18.31 -13.55
N LYS A 254 -14.14 -19.28 -12.82
CA LYS A 254 -15.28 -19.08 -11.91
C LYS A 254 -14.89 -18.56 -10.53
N LEU A 255 -13.61 -18.37 -10.29
CA LEU A 255 -13.07 -18.02 -8.98
C LEU A 255 -12.67 -16.55 -8.85
N TYR A 256 -12.72 -15.78 -9.94
CA TYR A 256 -12.33 -14.38 -9.94
C TYR A 256 -13.51 -13.50 -10.36
N ASP A 257 -14.41 -13.26 -9.43
CA ASP A 257 -15.31 -12.12 -9.54
C ASP A 257 -14.53 -10.87 -9.14
N VAL A 258 -14.48 -9.90 -10.04
CA VAL A 258 -13.81 -8.64 -9.75
C VAL A 258 -14.88 -7.61 -9.41
N ASP A 259 -15.10 -7.48 -8.14
CA ASP A 259 -15.91 -6.39 -7.61
C ASP A 259 -15.06 -5.15 -7.34
N SER A 260 -15.63 -3.99 -7.57
CA SER A 260 -15.00 -2.74 -7.17
C SER A 260 -15.02 -2.62 -5.65
N TYR A 261 -13.84 -2.61 -5.03
CA TYR A 261 -13.70 -2.38 -3.60
C TYR A 261 -13.77 -0.88 -3.28
N GLU A 262 -14.75 -0.49 -2.49
CA GLU A 262 -14.81 0.87 -1.96
C GLU A 262 -14.07 0.94 -0.62
N PRO A 263 -12.89 1.59 -0.58
CA PRO A 263 -12.16 1.72 0.68
C PRO A 263 -12.94 2.62 1.65
N PRO A 264 -12.88 2.32 2.96
CA PRO A 264 -13.54 3.15 3.97
C PRO A 264 -12.99 4.57 3.92
N GLU A 265 -13.89 5.55 3.97
CA GLU A 265 -13.51 6.95 4.02
C GLU A 265 -12.92 7.34 5.38
N MET A 266 -11.99 8.29 5.34
CA MET A 266 -11.44 8.88 6.55
C MET A 266 -12.48 9.79 7.20
N THR A 267 -12.74 9.57 8.49
CA THR A 267 -13.67 10.43 9.23
C THR A 267 -13.14 11.87 9.31
N LEU A 268 -14.04 12.82 9.52
CA LEU A 268 -13.65 14.24 9.70
C LEU A 268 -12.72 14.41 10.89
N LEU A 269 -12.94 13.65 11.96
CA LEU A 269 -12.12 13.68 13.16
C LEU A 269 -10.70 13.17 12.86
N ASP A 270 -10.57 12.07 12.13
CA ASP A 270 -9.28 11.53 11.72
C ASP A 270 -8.53 12.51 10.80
N LYS A 271 -9.24 13.16 9.87
CA LYS A 271 -8.68 14.24 9.03
C LYS A 271 -8.12 15.36 9.89
N GLY A 272 -8.87 15.81 10.91
CA GLY A 272 -8.43 16.85 11.84
C GLY A 272 -7.25 16.44 12.69
N LEU A 273 -7.23 15.21 13.22
CA LEU A 273 -6.11 14.68 13.98
C LEU A 273 -4.82 14.59 13.15
N LEU A 274 -4.93 14.31 11.85
CA LEU A 274 -3.79 14.33 10.94
C LEU A 274 -3.35 15.74 10.51
N GLY A 275 -4.09 16.79 10.92
CA GLY A 275 -3.78 18.19 10.59
C GLY A 275 -4.19 18.57 9.16
N LYS A 276 -5.15 17.87 8.57
CA LYS A 276 -5.73 18.24 7.29
C LYS A 276 -6.65 19.46 7.46
N LYS A 277 -6.73 20.30 6.43
CA LYS A 277 -7.69 21.44 6.40
C LYS A 277 -9.11 20.90 6.49
N LEU A 278 -9.84 21.34 7.51
CA LEU A 278 -11.24 21.01 7.71
C LEU A 278 -12.12 22.21 7.36
N ASN A 279 -13.29 21.92 6.79
CA ASN A 279 -14.31 22.94 6.63
C ASN A 279 -15.05 23.10 7.97
N PHE A 280 -15.07 24.33 8.49
CA PHE A 280 -15.74 24.64 9.77
C PHE A 280 -17.21 24.24 9.76
N ARG A 281 -17.91 24.41 8.65
CA ARG A 281 -19.31 24.01 8.51
C ARG A 281 -19.48 22.49 8.71
N GLN A 282 -18.63 21.68 8.08
CA GLN A 282 -18.68 20.21 8.24
C GLN A 282 -18.37 19.77 9.67
N LEU A 283 -17.45 20.47 10.35
CA LEU A 283 -17.19 20.22 11.77
C LEU A 283 -18.39 20.53 12.66
N ALA A 284 -19.06 21.65 12.41
CA ALA A 284 -20.25 22.07 13.15
C ALA A 284 -21.42 21.11 12.92
N GLU A 285 -21.62 20.68 11.68
CA GLU A 285 -22.64 19.70 11.31
C GLU A 285 -22.43 18.36 12.05
N ASN A 286 -21.21 17.82 12.03
CA ASN A 286 -20.87 16.56 12.73
C ASN A 286 -21.04 16.67 14.25
N TYR A 287 -20.61 17.79 14.81
CA TYR A 287 -20.76 18.06 16.24
C TYR A 287 -22.26 18.08 16.65
N TYR A 288 -23.05 18.80 15.87
CA TYR A 288 -24.48 18.90 16.11
C TYR A 288 -25.18 17.54 15.97
N GLU A 289 -24.85 16.80 14.91
CA GLU A 289 -25.40 15.46 14.68
C GLU A 289 -25.04 14.50 15.83
N ALA A 290 -23.78 14.50 16.27
CA ALA A 290 -23.36 13.66 17.38
C ALA A 290 -24.09 14.03 18.70
N LYS A 291 -24.31 15.32 18.96
CA LYS A 291 -25.10 15.77 20.11
C LYS A 291 -26.55 15.34 20.05
N VAL A 292 -27.19 15.48 18.89
CA VAL A 292 -28.59 15.08 18.70
C VAL A 292 -28.74 13.57 18.90
N ARG A 293 -27.84 12.78 18.31
CA ARG A 293 -27.88 11.32 18.47
C ARG A 293 -27.61 10.88 19.90
N LEU A 294 -26.61 11.47 20.57
CA LEU A 294 -26.33 11.16 21.97
C LEU A 294 -27.53 11.46 22.86
N LYS A 295 -28.18 12.62 22.66
CA LYS A 295 -29.39 12.96 23.40
C LYS A 295 -30.52 11.97 23.12
N GLY A 296 -30.72 11.57 21.85
CA GLY A 296 -31.70 10.55 21.48
C GLY A 296 -31.45 9.20 22.15
N CYS A 297 -30.19 8.80 22.32
CA CYS A 297 -29.83 7.59 23.06
C CYS A 297 -30.11 7.76 24.57
N GLU A 298 -29.83 8.92 25.16
CA GLU A 298 -30.08 9.22 26.58
C GLU A 298 -31.62 9.28 26.89
N ASP A 299 -32.37 9.86 25.97
CA ASP A 299 -33.83 9.97 26.09
C ASP A 299 -34.57 8.66 25.67
N SER A 300 -33.84 7.60 25.31
CA SER A 300 -34.35 6.31 24.80
C SER A 300 -35.28 6.44 23.57
N SER A 301 -35.13 7.53 22.82
CA SER A 301 -35.83 7.78 21.55
C SER A 301 -35.14 7.11 20.35
N ILE A 302 -33.84 6.74 20.52
CA ILE A 302 -33.04 6.01 19.55
C ILE A 302 -32.47 4.79 20.28
N ASP A 303 -32.57 3.62 19.65
CA ASP A 303 -31.94 2.40 20.16
C ASP A 303 -30.43 2.45 19.88
N CYS A 304 -29.62 2.49 20.93
CA CYS A 304 -28.20 2.68 20.86
C CYS A 304 -27.45 1.64 21.68
N THR A 305 -26.34 1.18 21.13
CA THR A 305 -25.38 0.36 21.87
C THR A 305 -24.47 1.24 22.76
N ILE A 306 -23.79 0.63 23.72
CA ILE A 306 -22.77 1.32 24.53
C ILE A 306 -21.63 1.85 23.63
N GLU A 307 -21.32 1.14 22.55
CA GLU A 307 -20.30 1.54 21.57
C GLU A 307 -20.72 2.80 20.81
N ASP A 308 -22.00 2.90 20.41
CA ASP A 308 -22.55 4.09 19.76
C ASP A 308 -22.46 5.32 20.67
N ILE A 309 -22.86 5.18 21.93
CA ILE A 309 -22.80 6.27 22.93
C ILE A 309 -21.35 6.75 23.12
N ASN A 310 -20.41 5.83 23.26
CA ASN A 310 -18.99 6.15 23.40
C ASN A 310 -18.44 6.84 22.14
N SER A 311 -18.85 6.40 20.96
CA SER A 311 -18.48 6.99 19.68
C SER A 311 -18.99 8.44 19.56
N PHE A 312 -20.23 8.72 19.93
CA PHE A 312 -20.79 10.09 19.91
C PHE A 312 -20.08 11.00 20.91
N LYS A 313 -19.80 10.53 22.13
CA LYS A 313 -19.02 11.28 23.14
C LYS A 313 -17.63 11.60 22.62
N ALA A 314 -16.91 10.63 22.08
CA ALA A 314 -15.59 10.83 21.50
C ALA A 314 -15.59 11.84 20.34
N THR A 315 -16.65 11.80 19.50
CA THR A 315 -16.86 12.74 18.41
C THR A 315 -17.01 14.17 18.92
N ILE A 316 -17.82 14.37 19.95
CA ILE A 316 -18.06 15.68 20.57
C ILE A 316 -16.76 16.23 21.16
N GLU A 317 -16.09 15.47 22.02
CA GLU A 317 -14.84 15.86 22.70
C GLU A 317 -13.73 16.21 21.70
N THR A 318 -13.57 15.37 20.65
CA THR A 318 -12.54 15.61 19.63
C THR A 318 -12.84 16.85 18.82
N THR A 319 -14.11 17.09 18.45
CA THR A 319 -14.51 18.30 17.70
C THR A 319 -14.29 19.55 18.53
N GLU A 320 -14.64 19.54 19.82
CA GLU A 320 -14.35 20.65 20.74
C GLU A 320 -12.85 20.92 20.88
N SER A 321 -12.03 19.85 20.94
CA SER A 321 -10.56 19.99 20.98
C SER A 321 -10.00 20.59 19.70
N LEU A 322 -10.54 20.23 18.54
CA LEU A 322 -10.13 20.78 17.25
C LEU A 322 -10.53 22.26 17.11
N CYS A 323 -11.74 22.62 17.55
CA CYS A 323 -12.19 24.03 17.54
C CYS A 323 -11.37 24.93 18.44
N LYS A 324 -10.79 24.42 19.53
CA LYS A 324 -9.88 25.19 20.40
C LYS A 324 -8.50 25.46 19.78
N ARG A 325 -8.17 24.81 18.68
CA ARG A 325 -6.87 24.94 17.98
C ARG A 325 -6.94 25.84 16.75
N ILE A 326 -8.13 26.24 16.35
CA ILE A 326 -8.42 27.19 15.27
C ILE A 326 -8.56 28.60 15.88
#